data_34fc692d8f079985c5b62759439fe570
#
_entry.id   34fc692d8f079985c5b62759439fe570
#
_cell.length_a   1.000
_cell.length_b   1.000
_cell.length_c   1.000
_cell.angle_alpha   90.00
_cell.angle_beta   90.00
_cell.angle_gamma   90.00
#
_symmetry.space_group_name_H-M   'P 1'
#
loop_
_entity.id
_entity.type
_entity.pdbx_description
1 polymer ?
#
loop_
_entity_poly.entity_id
_entity_poly.type
_entity_poly.pdbx_seq_one_letter_code
_entity_poly.pdbx_strand_id
1 'polypeptide(L)'
;MANLSHLSESQMKEILQLQERLDLLNARDACRDSFMEYIRRIWPSFIEGDHHRLIADKLTRVAKGELKRLIVNVPPRHTKSEFASIYFPSWVMGLNPDMKIMQTTHTADLSINFGRKVRNLMDSDEYSNIFPKVSLASDSKSAGKWQTSQGGEYFAAGVGGAIAGRGADLLIIDDPHSEPVSYTHSPSPRDGLLSRMPSSA
;
A
#
# COMPACT_ATOMS: atom_id res chain seq x y z
N MET A 1 36.12 -16.42 11.31
CA MET A 1 36.08 -16.80 9.88
C MET A 1 36.37 -18.28 9.79
N ALA A 2 35.40 -19.07 9.32
CA ALA A 2 35.60 -20.50 9.14
C ALA A 2 36.57 -20.74 7.98
N ASN A 3 37.52 -21.64 8.17
CA ASN A 3 38.55 -21.96 7.19
C ASN A 3 37.93 -22.84 6.08
N LEU A 4 37.57 -22.23 4.95
CA LEU A 4 36.91 -22.86 3.80
C LEU A 4 37.87 -23.62 2.87
N SER A 5 39.17 -23.69 3.19
CA SER A 5 40.21 -24.23 2.32
C SER A 5 40.20 -25.76 2.15
N HIS A 6 39.29 -26.47 2.82
CA HIS A 6 39.20 -27.96 2.76
C HIS A 6 37.91 -28.47 2.07
N LEU A 7 37.12 -27.59 1.49
CA LEU A 7 35.85 -27.98 0.87
C LEU A 7 36.06 -28.39 -0.60
N SER A 8 35.35 -29.44 -1.02
CA SER A 8 35.28 -29.79 -2.45
C SER A 8 34.49 -28.74 -3.22
N GLU A 9 34.68 -28.67 -4.55
CA GLU A 9 33.90 -27.76 -5.42
C GLU A 9 32.38 -28.00 -5.26
N SER A 10 31.94 -29.23 -5.09
CA SER A 10 30.53 -29.58 -4.84
C SER A 10 30.02 -28.98 -3.54
N GLN A 11 30.79 -29.09 -2.45
CA GLN A 11 30.41 -28.51 -1.16
C GLN A 11 30.41 -26.97 -1.19
N MET A 12 31.34 -26.38 -1.91
CA MET A 12 31.36 -24.92 -2.10
C MET A 12 30.12 -24.43 -2.84
N LYS A 13 29.70 -25.13 -3.90
CA LYS A 13 28.50 -24.81 -4.67
C LYS A 13 27.24 -24.97 -3.81
N GLU A 14 27.15 -25.98 -2.99
CA GLU A 14 26.03 -26.21 -2.07
C GLU A 14 25.94 -25.08 -1.02
N ILE A 15 27.07 -24.68 -0.45
CA ILE A 15 27.13 -23.57 0.51
C ILE A 15 26.66 -22.26 -0.14
N LEU A 16 27.12 -21.95 -1.35
CA LEU A 16 26.66 -20.76 -2.08
C LEU A 16 25.16 -20.77 -2.32
N GLN A 17 24.59 -21.91 -2.74
CA GLN A 17 23.14 -22.05 -2.95
C GLN A 17 22.35 -21.86 -1.64
N LEU A 18 22.86 -22.41 -0.53
CA LEU A 18 22.23 -22.27 0.78
C LEU A 18 22.31 -20.80 1.25
N GLN A 19 23.41 -20.12 1.00
CA GLN A 19 23.60 -18.73 1.36
C GLN A 19 22.66 -17.82 0.55
N GLU A 20 22.57 -18.00 -0.77
CA GLU A 20 21.64 -17.29 -1.63
C GLU A 20 20.17 -17.48 -1.18
N ARG A 21 19.84 -18.70 -0.81
CA ARG A 21 18.49 -19.02 -0.30
C ARG A 21 18.20 -18.37 1.05
N LEU A 22 19.18 -18.32 1.94
CA LEU A 22 19.07 -17.65 3.23
C LEU A 22 18.92 -16.14 3.05
N ASP A 23 19.71 -15.51 2.18
CA ASP A 23 19.63 -14.09 1.87
C ASP A 23 18.26 -13.73 1.28
N LEU A 24 17.72 -14.57 0.42
CA LEU A 24 16.38 -14.39 -0.12
C LEU A 24 15.29 -14.45 0.95
N LEU A 25 15.39 -15.41 1.90
CA LEU A 25 14.44 -15.53 3.00
C LEU A 25 14.53 -14.33 3.95
N ASN A 26 15.73 -13.91 4.30
CA ASN A 26 15.95 -12.72 5.14
C ASN A 26 15.38 -11.45 4.48
N ALA A 27 15.59 -11.29 3.17
CA ALA A 27 15.04 -10.18 2.42
C ALA A 27 13.50 -10.20 2.38
N ARG A 28 12.88 -11.38 2.28
CA ARG A 28 11.42 -11.53 2.37
C ARG A 28 10.88 -11.12 3.74
N ASP A 29 11.53 -11.57 4.79
CA ASP A 29 11.10 -11.28 6.16
C ASP A 29 11.26 -9.78 6.45
N ALA A 30 12.37 -9.16 6.04
CA ALA A 30 12.54 -7.71 6.12
C ALA A 30 11.41 -6.94 5.38
N CYS A 31 11.05 -7.37 4.17
CA CYS A 31 9.95 -6.78 3.40
C CYS A 31 8.57 -6.96 4.07
N ARG A 32 8.37 -8.01 4.84
CA ARG A 32 7.12 -8.23 5.60
C ARG A 32 7.05 -7.39 6.86
N ASP A 33 8.18 -7.17 7.51
CA ASP A 33 8.26 -6.43 8.76
C ASP A 33 8.22 -4.92 8.59
N SER A 34 8.68 -4.42 7.44
CA SER A 34 8.82 -3.00 7.15
C SER A 34 8.30 -2.64 5.77
N PHE A 35 7.37 -1.69 5.73
CA PHE A 35 6.87 -1.14 4.46
C PHE A 35 7.99 -0.46 3.66
N MET A 36 8.98 0.17 4.33
CA MET A 36 10.09 0.81 3.63
C MET A 36 11.00 -0.22 2.94
N GLU A 37 11.29 -1.37 3.58
CA GLU A 37 12.06 -2.46 2.96
C GLU A 37 11.30 -3.07 1.77
N TYR A 38 9.97 -3.18 1.89
CA TYR A 38 9.14 -3.58 0.76
C TYR A 38 9.27 -2.60 -0.41
N ILE A 39 9.19 -1.29 -0.19
CA ILE A 39 9.35 -0.26 -1.23
C ILE A 39 10.72 -0.38 -1.90
N ARG A 40 11.81 -0.48 -1.13
CA ARG A 40 13.17 -0.61 -1.66
C ARG A 40 13.32 -1.83 -2.58
N ARG A 41 12.63 -2.92 -2.24
CA ARG A 41 12.69 -4.16 -3.01
C ARG A 41 11.84 -4.13 -4.27
N ILE A 42 10.61 -3.61 -4.17
CA ILE A 42 9.63 -3.62 -5.27
C ILE A 42 9.84 -2.46 -6.26
N TRP A 43 10.51 -1.40 -5.82
CA TRP A 43 10.78 -0.21 -6.63
C TRP A 43 12.27 0.18 -6.57
N PRO A 44 13.15 -0.52 -7.31
CA PRO A 44 14.61 -0.32 -7.22
C PRO A 44 15.09 1.07 -7.63
N SER A 45 14.36 1.78 -8.50
CA SER A 45 14.69 3.16 -8.92
C SER A 45 14.16 4.24 -7.98
N PHE A 46 13.56 3.86 -6.84
CA PHE A 46 13.02 4.80 -5.87
C PHE A 46 14.12 5.61 -5.17
N ILE A 47 13.94 6.94 -5.17
CA ILE A 47 14.83 7.85 -4.45
C ILE A 47 14.22 8.17 -3.09
N GLU A 48 14.82 7.65 -2.06
CA GLU A 48 14.36 7.78 -0.70
C GLU A 48 14.71 9.14 -0.09
N GLY A 49 13.73 9.77 0.56
CA GLY A 49 13.90 10.97 1.38
C GLY A 49 13.34 10.76 2.79
N ASP A 50 13.64 11.67 3.71
CA ASP A 50 13.24 11.53 5.12
C ASP A 50 11.72 11.49 5.31
N HIS A 51 10.96 12.24 4.50
CA HIS A 51 9.50 12.20 4.54
C HIS A 51 8.95 10.81 4.16
N HIS A 52 9.62 10.09 3.26
CA HIS A 52 9.23 8.73 2.88
C HIS A 52 9.39 7.76 4.05
N ARG A 53 10.49 7.86 4.81
CA ARG A 53 10.73 7.05 6.02
C ARG A 53 9.66 7.29 7.06
N LEU A 54 9.31 8.56 7.28
CA LEU A 54 8.26 8.94 8.23
C LEU A 54 6.89 8.38 7.82
N ILE A 55 6.52 8.51 6.54
CA ILE A 55 5.26 7.97 6.02
C ILE A 55 5.25 6.45 6.13
N ALA A 56 6.33 5.78 5.73
CA ALA A 56 6.46 4.33 5.77
C ALA A 56 6.37 3.77 7.20
N ASP A 57 6.99 4.45 8.20
CA ASP A 57 6.82 4.10 9.61
C ASP A 57 5.36 4.13 10.03
N LYS A 58 4.65 5.23 9.73
CA LYS A 58 3.23 5.37 10.08
C LYS A 58 2.34 4.35 9.37
N LEU A 59 2.59 4.08 8.08
CA LEU A 59 1.87 3.05 7.33
C LEU A 59 2.15 1.64 7.88
N THR A 60 3.38 1.34 8.28
CA THR A 60 3.72 0.08 8.96
C THR A 60 2.90 -0.09 10.24
N ARG A 61 2.77 0.95 11.05
CA ARG A 61 1.95 0.93 12.27
C ARG A 61 0.46 0.80 11.99
N VAL A 62 -0.03 1.36 10.88
CA VAL A 62 -1.42 1.13 10.41
C VAL A 62 -1.63 -0.35 10.08
N ALA A 63 -0.73 -0.95 9.31
CA ALA A 63 -0.83 -2.36 8.93
C ALA A 63 -0.77 -3.31 10.15
N LYS A 64 -0.01 -2.95 11.19
CA LYS A 64 0.06 -3.68 12.47
C LYS A 64 -1.14 -3.43 13.40
N GLY A 65 -2.08 -2.56 13.02
CA GLY A 65 -3.25 -2.20 13.83
C GLY A 65 -2.97 -1.28 15.02
N GLU A 66 -1.74 -0.80 15.16
CA GLU A 66 -1.32 0.13 16.22
C GLU A 66 -1.90 1.54 16.00
N LEU A 67 -2.06 1.93 14.74
CA LEU A 67 -2.59 3.23 14.32
C LEU A 67 -3.83 3.02 13.46
N LYS A 68 -5.00 3.38 13.98
CA LYS A 68 -6.29 3.14 13.30
C LYS A 68 -6.69 4.25 12.32
N ARG A 69 -6.12 5.43 12.42
CA ARG A 69 -6.43 6.57 11.56
C ARG A 69 -5.15 7.35 11.29
N LEU A 70 -4.89 7.62 10.02
CA LEU A 70 -3.70 8.35 9.57
C LEU A 70 -4.12 9.38 8.52
N ILE A 71 -3.67 10.60 8.68
CA ILE A 71 -3.78 11.66 7.67
C ILE A 71 -2.37 12.01 7.23
N VAL A 72 -2.14 11.98 5.90
CA VAL A 72 -0.84 12.30 5.30
C VAL A 72 -0.99 13.53 4.42
N ASN A 73 -0.42 14.63 4.86
CA ASN A 73 -0.35 15.87 4.09
C ASN A 73 1.10 16.13 3.67
N VAL A 74 1.34 16.09 2.36
CA VAL A 74 2.64 16.41 1.76
C VAL A 74 2.39 17.22 0.49
N PRO A 75 3.36 18.04 0.05
CA PRO A 75 3.24 18.79 -1.20
C PRO A 75 3.01 17.86 -2.40
N PRO A 76 2.44 18.38 -3.51
CA PRO A 76 2.30 17.63 -4.74
C PRO A 76 3.65 17.06 -5.23
N ARG A 77 3.63 15.95 -5.95
CA ARG A 77 4.81 15.26 -6.51
C ARG A 77 5.81 14.72 -5.49
N HIS A 78 5.37 14.46 -4.25
CA HIS A 78 6.16 13.80 -3.20
C HIS A 78 5.72 12.34 -2.99
N THR A 79 5.31 11.65 -4.06
CA THR A 79 4.99 10.22 -4.13
C THR A 79 3.91 9.72 -3.14
N LYS A 80 3.08 10.64 -2.57
CA LYS A 80 2.00 10.30 -1.62
C LYS A 80 1.10 9.20 -2.15
N SER A 81 0.56 9.41 -3.36
CA SER A 81 -0.40 8.47 -3.97
C SER A 81 0.24 7.13 -4.35
N GLU A 82 1.50 7.13 -4.80
CA GLU A 82 2.22 5.89 -5.03
C GLU A 82 2.34 5.08 -3.74
N PHE A 83 2.78 5.72 -2.65
CA PHE A 83 2.92 5.07 -1.34
C PHE A 83 1.58 4.58 -0.80
N ALA A 84 0.60 5.50 -0.66
CA ALA A 84 -0.66 5.22 0.04
C ALA A 84 -1.67 4.44 -0.80
N SER A 85 -1.69 4.68 -2.13
CA SER A 85 -2.76 4.20 -3.01
C SER A 85 -2.35 3.05 -3.94
N ILE A 86 -1.03 2.73 -4.02
CA ILE A 86 -0.54 1.63 -4.85
C ILE A 86 0.25 0.62 -4.00
N TYR A 87 1.38 1.05 -3.42
CA TYR A 87 2.27 0.13 -2.73
C TYR A 87 1.72 -0.33 -1.37
N PHE A 88 1.08 0.56 -0.61
CA PHE A 88 0.55 0.20 0.70
C PHE A 88 -0.57 -0.85 0.63
N PRO A 89 -1.61 -0.71 -0.20
CA PRO A 89 -2.63 -1.75 -0.32
C PRO A 89 -2.07 -3.08 -0.82
N SER A 90 -1.11 -3.08 -1.76
CA SER A 90 -0.47 -4.33 -2.21
C SER A 90 0.31 -5.01 -1.07
N TRP A 91 1.04 -4.24 -0.27
CA TRP A 91 1.80 -4.75 0.86
C TRP A 91 0.89 -5.33 1.95
N VAL A 92 -0.18 -4.61 2.31
CA VAL A 92 -1.14 -5.06 3.33
C VAL A 92 -1.85 -6.34 2.90
N MET A 93 -2.23 -6.46 1.61
CA MET A 93 -2.80 -7.71 1.07
C MET A 93 -1.77 -8.85 1.00
N GLY A 94 -0.50 -8.53 0.89
CA GLY A 94 0.58 -9.51 1.02
C GLY A 94 0.71 -10.08 2.43
N LEU A 95 0.51 -9.24 3.44
CA LEU A 95 0.53 -9.63 4.85
C LEU A 95 -0.76 -10.35 5.27
N ASN A 96 -1.92 -9.83 4.83
CA ASN A 96 -3.26 -10.29 5.19
C ASN A 96 -4.08 -10.49 3.91
N PRO A 97 -3.94 -11.64 3.23
CA PRO A 97 -4.50 -11.84 1.90
C PRO A 97 -6.03 -12.03 1.86
N ASP A 98 -6.69 -12.10 3.00
CA ASP A 98 -8.14 -12.12 3.19
C ASP A 98 -8.74 -10.73 3.49
N MET A 99 -7.90 -9.69 3.62
CA MET A 99 -8.34 -8.34 3.96
C MET A 99 -9.17 -7.70 2.85
N LYS A 100 -10.19 -6.93 3.25
CA LYS A 100 -11.02 -6.12 2.35
C LYS A 100 -10.56 -4.68 2.35
N ILE A 101 -10.07 -4.22 1.21
CA ILE A 101 -9.59 -2.85 1.02
C ILE A 101 -10.58 -2.08 0.14
N MET A 102 -10.97 -0.91 0.61
CA MET A 102 -11.71 0.06 -0.18
C MET A 102 -10.85 1.29 -0.43
N GLN A 103 -10.76 1.69 -1.68
CA GLN A 103 -10.06 2.92 -2.07
C GLN A 103 -10.99 3.90 -2.75
N THR A 104 -10.97 5.15 -2.31
CA THR A 104 -11.76 6.22 -2.91
C THR A 104 -10.90 7.42 -3.30
N THR A 105 -11.27 8.04 -4.40
CA THR A 105 -10.72 9.31 -4.90
C THR A 105 -11.87 10.18 -5.40
N HIS A 106 -11.60 11.43 -5.83
CA HIS A 106 -12.64 12.32 -6.34
C HIS A 106 -13.39 11.77 -7.56
N THR A 107 -12.75 10.95 -8.42
CA THR A 107 -13.40 10.28 -9.56
C THR A 107 -13.28 8.77 -9.48
N ALA A 108 -14.26 8.06 -10.01
CA ALA A 108 -14.23 6.60 -10.11
C ALA A 108 -13.07 6.14 -11.02
N ASP A 109 -12.81 6.84 -12.13
CA ASP A 109 -11.75 6.49 -13.07
C ASP A 109 -10.35 6.52 -12.44
N LEU A 110 -10.08 7.50 -11.58
CA LEU A 110 -8.81 7.60 -10.86
C LEU A 110 -8.67 6.42 -9.87
N SER A 111 -9.71 6.13 -9.10
CA SER A 111 -9.73 4.99 -8.18
C SER A 111 -9.53 3.65 -8.92
N ILE A 112 -10.20 3.46 -10.05
CA ILE A 112 -10.07 2.27 -10.90
C ILE A 112 -8.65 2.15 -11.46
N ASN A 113 -8.03 3.27 -11.84
CA ASN A 113 -6.64 3.28 -12.30
C ASN A 113 -5.66 2.84 -11.19
N PHE A 114 -5.85 3.30 -9.95
CA PHE A 114 -5.09 2.79 -8.82
C PHE A 114 -5.32 1.30 -8.60
N GLY A 115 -6.57 0.85 -8.62
CA GLY A 115 -6.91 -0.57 -8.48
C GLY A 115 -6.24 -1.46 -9.53
N ARG A 116 -6.15 -0.97 -10.78
CA ARG A 116 -5.43 -1.65 -11.86
C ARG A 116 -3.92 -1.73 -11.57
N LYS A 117 -3.31 -0.64 -11.09
CA LYS A 117 -1.88 -0.61 -10.74
C LYS A 117 -1.57 -1.56 -9.58
N VAL A 118 -2.39 -1.57 -8.52
CA VAL A 118 -2.25 -2.50 -7.39
C VAL A 118 -2.34 -3.94 -7.87
N ARG A 119 -3.36 -4.27 -8.67
CA ARG A 119 -3.55 -5.61 -9.22
C ARG A 119 -2.36 -6.07 -10.07
N ASN A 120 -1.89 -5.22 -10.98
CA ASN A 120 -0.76 -5.55 -11.84
C ASN A 120 0.54 -5.70 -11.05
N LEU A 121 0.71 -4.91 -9.98
CA LEU A 121 1.85 -5.05 -9.07
C LEU A 121 1.80 -6.40 -8.34
N MET A 122 0.64 -6.82 -7.86
CA MET A 122 0.46 -8.11 -7.17
C MET A 122 0.61 -9.32 -8.12
N ASP A 123 0.45 -9.12 -9.43
CA ASP A 123 0.64 -10.14 -10.47
C ASP A 123 2.09 -10.21 -10.98
N SER A 124 3.00 -9.39 -10.47
CA SER A 124 4.40 -9.37 -10.87
C SER A 124 5.23 -10.46 -10.19
N ASP A 125 6.33 -10.86 -10.85
CA ASP A 125 7.28 -11.83 -10.31
C ASP A 125 7.96 -11.30 -9.04
N GLU A 126 8.27 -10.00 -9.01
CA GLU A 126 8.88 -9.34 -7.85
C GLU A 126 7.98 -9.44 -6.61
N TYR A 127 6.69 -9.21 -6.78
CA TYR A 127 5.72 -9.34 -5.69
C TYR A 127 5.58 -10.80 -5.24
N SER A 128 5.47 -11.73 -6.18
CA SER A 128 5.39 -13.17 -5.90
C SER A 128 6.63 -13.70 -5.18
N ASN A 129 7.80 -13.12 -5.47
CA ASN A 129 9.03 -13.43 -4.74
C ASN A 129 8.98 -13.02 -3.27
N ILE A 130 8.24 -11.96 -2.91
CA ILE A 130 8.07 -11.51 -1.52
C ILE A 130 6.92 -12.26 -0.84
N PHE A 131 5.80 -12.44 -1.54
CA PHE A 131 4.56 -13.04 -1.04
C PHE A 131 4.14 -14.27 -1.86
N PRO A 132 4.90 -15.38 -1.84
CA PRO A 132 4.69 -16.52 -2.73
C PRO A 132 3.38 -17.29 -2.50
N LYS A 133 2.69 -17.01 -1.39
CA LYS A 133 1.40 -17.64 -1.06
C LYS A 133 0.20 -16.79 -1.46
N VAL A 134 0.42 -15.59 -1.98
CA VAL A 134 -0.65 -14.64 -2.34
C VAL A 134 -0.75 -14.58 -3.85
N SER A 135 -1.95 -14.81 -4.38
CA SER A 135 -2.24 -14.70 -5.80
C SER A 135 -3.61 -14.07 -6.03
N LEU A 136 -3.84 -13.57 -7.23
CA LEU A 136 -5.14 -13.08 -7.65
C LEU A 136 -6.08 -14.26 -7.93
N ALA A 137 -7.38 -14.08 -7.66
CA ALA A 137 -8.40 -15.06 -8.05
C ALA A 137 -8.52 -15.10 -9.58
N SER A 138 -8.66 -16.29 -10.15
CA SER A 138 -8.63 -16.55 -11.60
C SER A 138 -9.75 -15.85 -12.38
N ASP A 139 -10.89 -15.60 -11.74
CA ASP A 139 -12.06 -14.93 -12.29
C ASP A 139 -12.06 -13.40 -12.08
N SER A 140 -11.09 -12.88 -11.39
CA SER A 140 -11.01 -11.49 -10.91
C SER A 140 -10.33 -10.57 -11.92
N LYS A 141 -10.99 -10.27 -13.04
CA LYS A 141 -10.39 -9.50 -14.17
C LYS A 141 -10.70 -8.01 -14.17
N SER A 142 -11.65 -7.53 -13.35
CA SER A 142 -12.02 -6.11 -13.30
C SER A 142 -10.89 -5.25 -12.70
N ALA A 143 -10.69 -4.05 -13.24
CA ALA A 143 -9.68 -3.12 -12.73
C ALA A 143 -10.09 -2.45 -11.40
N GLY A 144 -11.38 -2.23 -11.21
CA GLY A 144 -11.93 -1.53 -10.04
C GLY A 144 -12.43 -2.44 -8.93
N LYS A 145 -12.58 -3.74 -9.21
CA LYS A 145 -12.98 -4.73 -8.21
C LYS A 145 -12.35 -6.07 -8.54
N TRP A 146 -11.53 -6.57 -7.62
CA TRP A 146 -10.87 -7.86 -7.78
C TRP A 146 -10.63 -8.50 -6.42
N GLN A 147 -10.29 -9.79 -6.43
CA GLN A 147 -10.13 -10.59 -5.23
C GLN A 147 -8.81 -11.34 -5.27
N THR A 148 -8.31 -11.66 -4.08
CA THR A 148 -7.22 -12.63 -3.89
C THR A 148 -7.79 -14.05 -3.88
N SER A 149 -6.93 -15.04 -4.12
CA SER A 149 -7.29 -16.47 -3.99
C SER A 149 -7.68 -16.88 -2.57
N GLN A 150 -7.35 -16.07 -1.56
CA GLN A 150 -7.68 -16.29 -0.15
C GLN A 150 -8.94 -15.53 0.31
N GLY A 151 -9.66 -14.86 -0.60
CA GLY A 151 -10.94 -14.19 -0.30
C GLY A 151 -10.84 -12.73 0.10
N GLY A 152 -9.67 -12.11 0.07
CA GLY A 152 -9.54 -10.67 0.20
C GLY A 152 -10.16 -9.95 -1.00
N GLU A 153 -10.66 -8.75 -0.78
CA GLU A 153 -11.31 -7.94 -1.82
C GLU A 153 -10.66 -6.55 -1.91
N TYR A 154 -10.38 -6.10 -3.11
CA TYR A 154 -10.07 -4.70 -3.39
C TYR A 154 -11.24 -4.08 -4.16
N PHE A 155 -11.71 -2.93 -3.69
CA PHE A 155 -12.82 -2.20 -4.30
C PHE A 155 -12.47 -0.72 -4.45
N ALA A 156 -12.52 -0.23 -5.69
CA ALA A 156 -12.29 1.16 -6.06
C ALA A 156 -13.60 1.90 -6.34
N ALA A 157 -13.78 3.08 -5.76
CA ALA A 157 -14.95 3.92 -5.97
C ALA A 157 -14.55 5.41 -6.06
N GLY A 158 -15.33 6.19 -6.77
CA GLY A 158 -15.29 7.65 -6.65
C GLY A 158 -16.10 8.15 -5.46
N VAL A 159 -15.78 9.34 -4.95
CA VAL A 159 -16.61 10.02 -3.96
C VAL A 159 -18.02 10.24 -4.54
N GLY A 160 -19.05 9.86 -3.77
CA GLY A 160 -20.44 9.85 -4.26
C GLY A 160 -20.85 8.57 -5.00
N GLY A 161 -19.95 7.61 -5.21
CA GLY A 161 -20.25 6.31 -5.76
C GLY A 161 -21.01 5.40 -4.78
N ALA A 162 -21.47 4.23 -5.26
CA ALA A 162 -22.21 3.24 -4.46
C ALA A 162 -21.31 2.53 -3.44
N ILE A 163 -20.95 3.21 -2.35
CA ILE A 163 -20.14 2.69 -1.25
C ILE A 163 -21.04 2.11 -0.13
N ALA A 164 -22.31 2.55 -0.08
CA ALA A 164 -23.24 2.14 0.97
C ALA A 164 -23.42 0.62 1.04
N GLY A 165 -23.40 0.08 2.25
CA GLY A 165 -23.57 -1.35 2.51
C GLY A 165 -22.31 -2.22 2.32
N ARG A 166 -21.14 -1.64 2.00
CA ARG A 166 -19.87 -2.37 1.90
C ARG A 166 -19.03 -2.19 3.16
N GLY A 167 -18.61 -3.29 3.74
CA GLY A 167 -17.59 -3.30 4.81
C GLY A 167 -16.19 -3.30 4.20
N ALA A 168 -15.26 -2.66 4.90
CA ALA A 168 -13.83 -2.73 4.59
C ALA A 168 -13.02 -2.76 5.90
N ASP A 169 -11.91 -3.50 5.88
CA ASP A 169 -10.95 -3.54 6.98
C ASP A 169 -9.98 -2.35 6.87
N LEU A 170 -9.70 -1.93 5.64
CA LEU A 170 -8.88 -0.75 5.34
C LEU A 170 -9.61 0.16 4.34
N LEU A 171 -9.78 1.42 4.72
CA LEU A 171 -10.29 2.48 3.84
C LEU A 171 -9.16 3.45 3.50
N ILE A 172 -8.89 3.63 2.22
CA ILE A 172 -7.92 4.60 1.69
C ILE A 172 -8.72 5.70 0.98
N ILE A 173 -8.48 6.94 1.38
CA ILE A 173 -9.07 8.13 0.76
C ILE A 173 -7.93 8.99 0.23
N ASP A 174 -7.79 9.08 -1.08
CA ASP A 174 -6.74 9.86 -1.73
C ASP A 174 -7.37 10.97 -2.59
N ASP A 175 -7.04 12.21 -2.24
CA ASP A 175 -7.52 13.43 -2.89
C ASP A 175 -9.04 13.37 -3.23
N PRO A 176 -9.93 13.35 -2.19
CA PRO A 176 -11.36 13.15 -2.38
C PRO A 176 -12.07 14.32 -3.06
N HIS A 177 -11.40 15.44 -3.23
CA HIS A 177 -11.94 16.67 -3.83
C HIS A 177 -11.18 17.02 -5.09
N SER A 178 -11.90 17.47 -6.13
CA SER A 178 -11.30 18.09 -7.32
C SER A 178 -10.84 19.50 -7.00
N GLU A 179 -9.80 19.97 -7.70
CA GLU A 179 -9.28 21.34 -7.55
C GLU A 179 -10.37 22.42 -7.75
N PRO A 180 -10.12 23.61 -7.52
CA PRO A 180 -10.47 24.71 -6.63
C PRO A 180 -11.96 24.87 -6.28
N VAL A 181 -12.88 24.17 -6.92
CA VAL A 181 -14.35 24.30 -6.69
C VAL A 181 -14.76 23.72 -5.33
N SER A 182 -14.01 22.77 -4.80
CA SER A 182 -14.39 22.09 -3.55
C SER A 182 -14.14 22.91 -2.28
N TYR A 183 -13.25 23.89 -2.34
CA TYR A 183 -13.03 24.78 -1.19
C TYR A 183 -14.21 25.71 -0.92
N THR A 184 -15.08 25.94 -1.92
CA THR A 184 -16.27 26.77 -1.78
C THR A 184 -17.50 25.98 -1.31
N HIS A 185 -17.50 24.65 -1.37
CA HIS A 185 -18.65 23.82 -1.07
C HIS A 185 -18.46 22.78 0.07
N SER A 186 -17.24 22.56 0.51
CA SER A 186 -16.96 21.73 1.68
C SER A 186 -16.53 22.63 2.83
N PRO A 187 -17.38 22.86 3.85
CA PRO A 187 -17.01 23.68 4.97
C PRO A 187 -15.79 23.06 5.66
N SER A 188 -14.73 23.83 5.80
CA SER A 188 -13.58 23.43 6.61
C SER A 188 -14.04 23.21 8.05
N PRO A 189 -13.43 22.30 8.82
CA PRO A 189 -13.66 22.21 10.25
C PRO A 189 -13.47 23.56 10.98
N ARG A 190 -12.71 24.49 10.39
CA ARG A 190 -12.54 25.85 10.90
C ARG A 190 -13.74 26.76 10.62
N ASP A 191 -14.46 26.55 9.54
CA ASP A 191 -15.62 27.36 9.17
C ASP A 191 -16.79 27.10 10.12
N GLY A 192 -16.92 25.89 10.66
CA GLY A 192 -17.88 25.55 11.70
C GLY A 192 -17.61 26.20 13.05
N LEU A 193 -16.40 26.67 13.34
CA LEU A 193 -16.04 27.38 14.56
C LEU A 193 -16.31 28.90 14.44
N LEU A 194 -16.14 29.47 13.24
CA LEU A 194 -16.39 30.89 12.99
C LEU A 194 -17.89 31.23 12.96
N SER A 195 -18.75 30.30 12.58
CA SER A 195 -20.21 30.49 12.57
C SER A 195 -20.86 30.48 13.97
N ARG A 196 -20.09 30.20 15.03
CA ARG A 196 -20.56 30.16 16.43
C ARG A 196 -20.12 31.36 17.27
N MET A 197 -19.47 32.35 16.70
CA MET A 197 -19.25 33.59 17.41
C MET A 197 -20.55 34.42 17.40
N PRO A 198 -21.19 34.68 18.57
CA PRO A 198 -22.30 35.64 18.60
C PRO A 198 -21.78 36.97 18.17
N SER A 199 -22.47 37.62 17.23
CA SER A 199 -22.26 39.04 16.95
C SER A 199 -22.55 39.78 18.24
N SER A 200 -21.49 40.24 18.91
CA SER A 200 -21.63 41.20 20.00
C SER A 200 -22.12 42.50 19.37
N ALA A 201 -23.33 42.87 19.70
CA ALA A 201 -23.91 44.18 19.51
C ALA A 201 -23.08 45.22 20.29
#